data_cbe508c71e5fdb48a2d913a5d4e48b52
#
_entry.id   cbe508c71e5fdb48a2d913a5d4e48b52
#
_cell.length_a   1.000
_cell.length_b   1.000
_cell.length_c   1.000
_cell.angle_alpha   90.00
_cell.angle_beta   90.00
_cell.angle_gamma   90.00
#
_symmetry.space_group_name_H-M   'P 1'
#
loop_
_entity.id
_entity.type
_entity.pdbx_description
1 polymer ?
#
loop_
_entity_poly.entity_id
_entity_poly.type
_entity_poly.pdbx_seq_one_letter_code
_entity_poly.pdbx_strand_id
1 'polypeptide(L)'
;EATAAQFARIDAAIHNACLCPKVQEARDSASHREVFDVNYFGALHLTQCVLPHMRRQGGGRVFFTCSGVGITGFAGLTAYAPSKAALEALAKCCALECAGAGVTFHILHPPLTRTRSSAFLPVPPAFMADPEIVGRGLAKRLTSRRFVLCHSLLQRVQTQACYLFPLRMGRLLTRMTARCNPRA
;
A
#
# COMPACT_ATOMS: atom_id res chain seq x y z
N GLU A 1 8.01 21.30 0.87
CA GLU A 1 8.02 22.79 0.93
C GLU A 1 7.91 23.40 -0.46
N ALA A 2 8.70 22.97 -1.47
CA ALA A 2 8.66 23.54 -2.83
C ALA A 2 7.26 23.54 -3.46
N THR A 3 6.51 22.44 -3.36
CA THR A 3 5.14 22.34 -3.89
C THR A 3 4.20 23.37 -3.23
N ALA A 4 4.27 23.51 -1.90
CA ALA A 4 3.42 24.47 -1.18
C ALA A 4 3.81 25.92 -1.50
N ALA A 5 5.10 26.19 -1.70
CA ALA A 5 5.57 27.51 -2.12
C ALA A 5 5.12 27.87 -3.54
N GLN A 6 5.12 26.89 -4.46
CA GLN A 6 4.77 27.12 -5.85
C GLN A 6 3.25 27.22 -6.10
N PHE A 7 2.46 26.34 -5.44
CA PHE A 7 1.01 26.20 -5.71
C PHE A 7 0.12 26.69 -4.58
N ALA A 8 0.68 27.19 -3.48
CA ALA A 8 -0.01 27.68 -2.27
C ALA A 8 -0.90 26.62 -1.57
N ARG A 9 -1.06 25.42 -2.14
CA ARG A 9 -1.87 24.34 -1.54
C ARG A 9 -1.41 22.94 -1.93
N ILE A 10 -1.78 21.98 -1.10
CA ILE A 10 -1.54 20.52 -1.32
C ILE A 10 -2.88 19.81 -1.16
N ASP A 11 -3.54 19.47 -2.25
CA ASP A 11 -4.85 18.81 -2.23
C ASP A 11 -4.76 17.32 -1.99
N ALA A 12 -3.70 16.70 -2.50
CA ALA A 12 -3.45 15.27 -2.37
C ALA A 12 -1.95 14.97 -2.18
N ALA A 13 -1.64 14.04 -1.28
CA ALA A 13 -0.31 13.48 -1.11
C ALA A 13 -0.38 11.96 -1.17
N ILE A 14 0.48 11.34 -1.99
CA ILE A 14 0.46 9.90 -2.22
C ILE A 14 1.83 9.31 -1.86
N HIS A 15 1.89 8.47 -0.81
CA HIS A 15 3.06 7.66 -0.54
C HIS A 15 2.98 6.39 -1.37
N ASN A 16 3.79 6.33 -2.43
CA ASN A 16 3.90 5.19 -3.32
C ASN A 16 5.30 4.55 -3.32
N ALA A 17 6.27 5.16 -2.63
CA ALA A 17 7.59 4.58 -2.45
C ALA A 17 7.47 3.21 -1.77
N CYS A 18 8.25 2.25 -2.25
CA CYS A 18 8.13 0.87 -1.81
C CYS A 18 9.45 0.13 -1.98
N LEU A 19 9.90 -0.52 -0.93
CA LEU A 19 10.97 -1.50 -0.95
C LEU A 19 10.40 -2.89 -0.68
N CYS A 20 10.68 -3.83 -1.59
CA CYS A 20 10.32 -5.24 -1.47
C CYS A 20 11.52 -6.06 -1.97
N PRO A 21 12.48 -6.42 -1.11
CA PRO A 21 13.65 -7.20 -1.49
C PRO A 21 13.28 -8.63 -1.88
N LYS A 22 14.14 -9.27 -2.69
CA LYS A 22 13.90 -10.62 -3.21
C LYS A 22 13.90 -11.71 -2.14
N VAL A 23 14.77 -11.57 -1.14
CA VAL A 23 14.92 -12.52 -0.04
C VAL A 23 14.57 -11.79 1.25
N GLN A 24 13.69 -12.40 2.03
CA GLN A 24 13.22 -11.84 3.29
C GLN A 24 13.06 -12.96 4.28
N GLU A 25 14.04 -13.10 5.17
CA GLU A 25 13.99 -14.07 6.26
C GLU A 25 13.57 -13.39 7.57
N ALA A 26 12.78 -14.08 8.39
CA ALA A 26 12.29 -13.53 9.65
C ALA A 26 13.41 -13.13 10.63
N ARG A 27 14.59 -13.76 10.53
CA ARG A 27 15.78 -13.47 11.33
C ARG A 27 16.69 -12.37 10.77
N ASP A 28 16.46 -11.89 9.56
CA ASP A 28 17.23 -10.78 8.96
C ASP A 28 16.67 -9.43 9.41
N SER A 29 17.08 -8.99 10.59
CA SER A 29 16.62 -7.73 11.17
C SER A 29 17.10 -6.48 10.39
N ALA A 30 18.20 -6.55 9.66
CA ALA A 30 18.68 -5.43 8.86
C ALA A 30 17.74 -5.16 7.68
N SER A 31 17.38 -6.20 6.92
CA SER A 31 16.41 -6.11 5.84
C SER A 31 15.03 -5.63 6.33
N HIS A 32 14.60 -6.07 7.51
CA HIS A 32 13.35 -5.59 8.12
C HIS A 32 13.41 -4.08 8.40
N ARG A 33 14.50 -3.56 8.98
CA ARG A 33 14.67 -2.12 9.25
C ARG A 33 14.61 -1.31 7.96
N GLU A 34 15.40 -1.68 6.96
CA GLU A 34 15.45 -0.99 5.67
C GLU A 34 14.07 -0.94 4.98
N VAL A 35 13.34 -2.04 4.99
CA VAL A 35 11.97 -2.11 4.44
C VAL A 35 11.02 -1.19 5.20
N PHE A 36 11.11 -1.16 6.54
CA PHE A 36 10.28 -0.28 7.36
C PHE A 36 10.65 1.20 7.18
N ASP A 37 11.93 1.52 7.03
CA ASP A 37 12.40 2.89 6.78
C ASP A 37 11.76 3.48 5.52
N VAL A 38 11.73 2.70 4.42
CA VAL A 38 11.09 3.15 3.18
C VAL A 38 9.56 3.10 3.27
N ASN A 39 8.99 1.95 3.65
CA ASN A 39 7.55 1.70 3.49
C ASN A 39 6.70 2.38 4.57
N TYR A 40 7.18 2.41 5.81
CA TYR A 40 6.45 2.95 6.96
C TYR A 40 6.94 4.35 7.34
N PHE A 41 8.23 4.50 7.66
CA PHE A 41 8.75 5.80 8.08
C PHE A 41 8.74 6.84 6.97
N GLY A 42 8.93 6.42 5.70
CA GLY A 42 8.73 7.31 4.56
C GLY A 42 7.32 7.87 4.47
N ALA A 43 6.29 7.06 4.75
CA ALA A 43 4.90 7.52 4.79
C ALA A 43 4.61 8.42 6.01
N LEU A 44 5.20 8.10 7.16
CA LEU A 44 5.12 8.94 8.36
C LEU A 44 5.75 10.32 8.11
N HIS A 45 6.94 10.37 7.52
CA HIS A 45 7.62 11.62 7.17
C HIS A 45 6.80 12.44 6.15
N LEU A 46 6.26 11.79 5.10
CA LEU A 46 5.37 12.47 4.17
C LEU A 46 4.19 13.11 4.93
N THR A 47 3.56 12.36 5.83
CA THR A 47 2.42 12.83 6.63
C THR A 47 2.82 14.04 7.49
N GLN A 48 3.94 13.96 8.19
CA GLN A 48 4.47 15.06 9.01
C GLN A 48 4.72 16.34 8.20
N CYS A 49 5.20 16.18 6.95
CA CYS A 49 5.44 17.32 6.08
C CYS A 49 4.14 17.94 5.53
N VAL A 50 3.15 17.13 5.11
CA VAL A 50 1.97 17.66 4.42
C VAL A 50 0.84 18.08 5.35
N LEU A 51 0.71 17.42 6.50
CA LEU A 51 -0.41 17.61 7.43
C LEU A 51 -0.55 19.05 7.94
N PRO A 52 0.53 19.75 8.33
CA PRO A 52 0.43 21.16 8.75
C PRO A 52 -0.11 22.07 7.64
N HIS A 53 0.29 21.83 6.38
CA HIS A 53 -0.21 22.59 5.22
C HIS A 53 -1.68 22.30 4.97
N MET A 54 -2.07 21.03 4.95
CA MET A 54 -3.46 20.62 4.72
C MET A 54 -4.40 21.13 5.81
N ARG A 55 -3.97 21.16 7.07
CA ARG A 55 -4.76 21.73 8.18
C ARG A 55 -4.96 23.25 8.03
N ARG A 56 -3.90 23.99 7.69
CA ARG A 56 -3.99 25.46 7.49
C ARG A 56 -4.88 25.83 6.33
N GLN A 57 -4.91 25.05 5.24
CA GLN A 57 -5.75 25.31 4.07
C GLN A 57 -7.19 24.77 4.20
N GLY A 58 -7.55 24.16 5.35
CA GLY A 58 -8.87 23.64 5.63
C GLY A 58 -9.18 22.26 5.07
N GLY A 59 -8.19 21.53 4.54
CA GLY A 59 -8.40 20.17 4.09
C GLY A 59 -7.35 19.62 3.13
N GLY A 60 -7.40 18.32 2.93
CA GLY A 60 -6.52 17.61 2.03
C GLY A 60 -6.74 16.10 2.11
N ARG A 61 -6.07 15.35 1.26
CA ARG A 61 -6.18 13.89 1.18
C ARG A 61 -4.81 13.24 1.17
N VAL A 62 -4.59 12.30 2.06
CA VAL A 62 -3.35 11.51 2.12
C VAL A 62 -3.66 10.07 1.74
N PHE A 63 -2.86 9.51 0.85
CA PHE A 63 -3.02 8.16 0.33
C PHE A 63 -1.76 7.34 0.59
N PHE A 64 -1.92 6.12 1.11
CA PHE A 64 -0.83 5.18 1.25
C PHE A 64 -1.05 3.96 0.35
N THR A 65 -0.08 3.65 -0.48
CA THR A 65 -0.11 2.43 -1.30
C THR A 65 0.23 1.22 -0.44
N CYS A 66 -0.81 0.49 -0.05
CA CYS A 66 -0.73 -0.76 0.72
C CYS A 66 -0.64 -1.99 -0.20
N SER A 67 -0.89 -3.16 0.33
CA SER A 67 -0.87 -4.42 -0.42
C SER A 67 -1.78 -5.45 0.26
N GLY A 68 -2.41 -6.31 -0.53
CA GLY A 68 -3.21 -7.42 -0.01
C GLY A 68 -2.41 -8.36 0.90
N VAL A 69 -1.10 -8.53 0.66
CA VAL A 69 -0.24 -9.34 1.54
C VAL A 69 -0.01 -8.71 2.92
N GLY A 70 -0.21 -7.41 3.08
CA GLY A 70 -0.24 -6.77 4.40
C GLY A 70 -1.44 -7.23 5.25
N ILE A 71 -2.52 -7.67 4.61
CA ILE A 71 -3.70 -8.23 5.29
C ILE A 71 -3.50 -9.71 5.57
N THR A 72 -3.03 -10.46 4.57
CA THR A 72 -3.03 -11.94 4.60
C THR A 72 -1.74 -12.56 5.11
N GLY A 73 -0.63 -11.80 5.09
CA GLY A 73 0.70 -12.38 5.09
C GLY A 73 1.02 -13.10 3.77
N PHE A 74 2.28 -13.43 3.56
CA PHE A 74 2.74 -14.23 2.44
C PHE A 74 4.10 -14.86 2.77
N ALA A 75 4.28 -16.14 2.47
CA ALA A 75 5.55 -16.83 2.73
C ALA A 75 6.70 -16.17 1.94
N GLY A 76 7.84 -15.92 2.60
CA GLY A 76 8.99 -15.25 1.99
C GLY A 76 8.89 -13.72 1.91
N LEU A 77 7.85 -13.09 2.48
CA LEU A 77 7.71 -11.63 2.54
C LEU A 77 7.63 -11.12 3.98
N THR A 78 8.49 -11.64 4.86
CA THR A 78 8.43 -11.40 6.31
C THR A 78 8.79 -9.97 6.73
N ALA A 79 9.48 -9.20 5.91
CA ALA A 79 9.70 -7.77 6.12
C ALA A 79 8.62 -6.92 5.43
N TYR A 80 8.31 -7.22 4.17
CA TYR A 80 7.39 -6.43 3.36
C TYR A 80 5.95 -6.48 3.86
N ALA A 81 5.40 -7.68 4.08
CA ALA A 81 4.01 -7.84 4.50
C ALA A 81 3.72 -7.11 5.83
N PRO A 82 4.54 -7.27 6.90
CA PRO A 82 4.36 -6.49 8.13
C PRO A 82 4.49 -4.98 7.94
N SER A 83 5.41 -4.50 7.09
CA SER A 83 5.54 -3.05 6.82
C SER A 83 4.26 -2.47 6.19
N LYS A 84 3.60 -3.22 5.30
CA LYS A 84 2.33 -2.81 4.68
C LYS A 84 1.15 -2.91 5.66
N ALA A 85 1.17 -3.86 6.59
CA ALA A 85 0.20 -3.93 7.69
C ALA A 85 0.35 -2.73 8.65
N ALA A 86 1.58 -2.40 9.04
CA ALA A 86 1.89 -1.25 9.87
C ALA A 86 1.46 0.08 9.21
N LEU A 87 1.70 0.20 7.89
CA LEU A 87 1.28 1.37 7.10
C LEU A 87 -0.25 1.53 7.10
N GLU A 88 -0.99 0.43 7.00
CA GLU A 88 -2.46 0.47 7.09
C GLU A 88 -2.94 0.88 8.50
N ALA A 89 -2.29 0.39 9.54
CA ALA A 89 -2.57 0.79 10.93
C ALA A 89 -2.28 2.29 11.13
N LEU A 90 -1.16 2.81 10.63
CA LEU A 90 -0.83 4.23 10.64
C LEU A 90 -1.94 5.06 9.97
N ALA A 91 -2.41 4.65 8.80
CA ALA A 91 -3.48 5.35 8.09
C ALA A 91 -4.77 5.43 8.92
N LYS A 92 -5.12 4.35 9.65
CA LYS A 92 -6.30 4.33 10.54
C LYS A 92 -6.13 5.31 11.71
N CYS A 93 -4.98 5.30 12.38
CA CYS A 93 -4.69 6.24 13.47
C CYS A 93 -4.78 7.70 13.00
N CYS A 94 -4.09 8.02 11.89
CA CYS A 94 -4.13 9.37 11.33
C CYS A 94 -5.54 9.80 10.90
N ALA A 95 -6.35 8.89 10.34
CA ALA A 95 -7.73 9.19 9.98
C ALA A 95 -8.59 9.54 11.19
N LEU A 96 -8.40 8.85 12.32
CA LEU A 96 -9.08 9.14 13.59
C LEU A 96 -8.60 10.45 14.20
N GLU A 97 -7.29 10.70 14.24
CA GLU A 97 -6.70 11.93 14.78
C GLU A 97 -7.06 13.18 13.98
N CYS A 98 -7.34 13.04 12.68
CA CYS A 98 -7.72 14.14 11.79
C CYS A 98 -9.23 14.24 11.58
N ALA A 99 -10.04 13.46 12.31
CA ALA A 99 -11.48 13.55 12.22
C ALA A 99 -11.95 14.99 12.54
N GLY A 100 -12.72 15.59 11.61
CA GLY A 100 -13.18 16.97 11.74
C GLY A 100 -12.19 18.07 11.28
N ALA A 101 -10.92 17.73 11.01
CA ALA A 101 -9.92 18.71 10.56
C ALA A 101 -9.88 18.93 9.04
N GLY A 102 -10.85 18.37 8.29
CA GLY A 102 -10.90 18.48 6.82
C GLY A 102 -9.85 17.61 6.08
N VAL A 103 -8.92 16.96 6.80
CA VAL A 103 -7.92 16.08 6.21
C VAL A 103 -8.37 14.63 6.32
N THR A 104 -8.29 13.90 5.20
CA THR A 104 -8.70 12.49 5.15
C THR A 104 -7.55 11.58 4.74
N PHE A 105 -7.53 10.38 5.30
CA PHE A 105 -6.54 9.35 5.01
C PHE A 105 -7.20 8.17 4.30
N HIS A 106 -6.52 7.62 3.31
CA HIS A 106 -7.00 6.53 2.48
C HIS A 106 -5.88 5.53 2.20
N ILE A 107 -6.22 4.29 2.01
CA ILE A 107 -5.30 3.26 1.54
C ILE A 107 -5.65 2.82 0.12
N LEU A 108 -4.63 2.70 -0.72
CA LEU A 108 -4.73 2.16 -2.07
C LEU A 108 -4.32 0.68 -2.00
N HIS A 109 -5.22 -0.21 -2.42
CA HIS A 109 -4.92 -1.64 -2.57
C HIS A 109 -4.84 -2.00 -4.05
N PRO A 110 -3.65 -1.93 -4.68
CA PRO A 110 -3.46 -2.48 -6.02
C PRO A 110 -3.51 -4.02 -5.97
N PRO A 111 -3.94 -4.69 -7.06
CA PRO A 111 -3.71 -6.11 -7.24
C PRO A 111 -2.21 -6.40 -7.44
N LEU A 112 -1.83 -7.67 -7.57
CA LEU A 112 -0.49 -8.00 -8.02
C LEU A 112 -0.27 -7.37 -9.41
N THR A 113 0.61 -6.39 -9.47
CA THR A 113 0.82 -5.54 -10.63
C THR A 113 2.21 -5.79 -11.19
N ARG A 114 2.35 -5.87 -12.51
CA ARG A 114 3.60 -6.06 -13.23
C ARG A 114 4.48 -4.82 -13.12
N THR A 115 5.36 -4.81 -12.13
CA THR A 115 6.28 -3.70 -11.82
C THR A 115 7.68 -4.22 -11.57
N ARG A 116 8.66 -3.33 -11.51
CA ARG A 116 10.03 -3.69 -11.12
C ARG A 116 10.08 -4.36 -9.74
N SER A 117 9.27 -3.91 -8.79
CA SER A 117 9.21 -4.46 -7.42
C SER A 117 8.58 -5.86 -7.34
N SER A 118 7.80 -6.28 -8.33
CA SER A 118 7.18 -7.61 -8.38
C SER A 118 7.87 -8.59 -9.33
N ALA A 119 8.88 -8.12 -10.08
CA ALA A 119 9.52 -8.91 -11.15
C ALA A 119 10.24 -10.18 -10.65
N PHE A 120 10.61 -10.22 -9.36
CA PHE A 120 11.26 -11.39 -8.76
C PHE A 120 10.27 -12.48 -8.30
N LEU A 121 8.99 -12.16 -8.20
CA LEU A 121 7.99 -13.13 -7.76
C LEU A 121 7.82 -14.24 -8.81
N PRO A 122 7.71 -15.50 -8.39
CA PRO A 122 7.54 -16.63 -9.29
C PRO A 122 6.11 -16.72 -9.83
N VAL A 123 5.63 -15.63 -10.42
CA VAL A 123 4.29 -15.51 -10.99
C VAL A 123 4.42 -15.11 -12.45
N PRO A 124 3.84 -15.88 -13.40
CA PRO A 124 3.87 -15.49 -14.79
C PRO A 124 3.28 -14.09 -15.02
N PRO A 125 3.89 -13.25 -15.88
CA PRO A 125 3.42 -11.88 -16.15
C PRO A 125 1.95 -11.81 -16.58
N ALA A 126 1.43 -12.86 -17.21
CA ALA A 126 0.03 -12.95 -17.63
C ALA A 126 -0.97 -12.94 -16.45
N PHE A 127 -0.53 -13.30 -15.23
CA PHE A 127 -1.35 -13.24 -14.02
C PHE A 127 -1.16 -11.96 -13.22
N MET A 128 -0.32 -11.04 -13.72
CA MET A 128 -0.09 -9.73 -13.12
C MET A 128 -0.91 -8.67 -13.87
N ALA A 129 -1.52 -7.77 -13.13
CA ALA A 129 -2.26 -6.66 -13.73
C ALA A 129 -1.32 -5.67 -14.41
N ASP A 130 -1.81 -5.02 -15.44
CA ASP A 130 -1.07 -3.95 -16.13
C ASP A 130 -1.00 -2.69 -15.24
N PRO A 131 0.20 -2.10 -15.03
CA PRO A 131 0.37 -0.96 -14.13
C PRO A 131 -0.42 0.29 -14.58
N GLU A 132 -0.58 0.50 -15.88
CA GLU A 132 -1.32 1.64 -16.39
C GLU A 132 -2.83 1.51 -16.11
N ILE A 133 -3.39 0.33 -16.33
CA ILE A 133 -4.80 0.03 -16.05
C ILE A 133 -5.07 0.21 -14.54
N VAL A 134 -4.18 -0.33 -13.69
CA VAL A 134 -4.29 -0.20 -12.23
C VAL A 134 -4.18 1.25 -11.80
N GLY A 135 -3.18 1.99 -12.31
CA GLY A 135 -2.96 3.39 -12.00
C GLY A 135 -4.16 4.26 -12.39
N ARG A 136 -4.67 4.12 -13.62
CA ARG A 136 -5.87 4.84 -14.08
C ARG A 136 -7.11 4.49 -13.25
N GLY A 137 -7.27 3.21 -12.87
CA GLY A 137 -8.38 2.76 -12.05
C GLY A 137 -8.34 3.32 -10.63
N LEU A 138 -7.16 3.44 -10.02
CA LEU A 138 -6.97 4.07 -8.71
C LEU A 138 -7.14 5.59 -8.79
N ALA A 139 -6.59 6.25 -9.81
CA ALA A 139 -6.71 7.70 -10.02
C ALA A 139 -8.19 8.16 -10.05
N LYS A 140 -9.06 7.42 -10.75
CA LYS A 140 -10.51 7.67 -10.78
C LYS A 140 -11.18 7.56 -9.40
N ARG A 141 -10.50 6.99 -8.39
CA ARG A 141 -11.03 6.79 -7.04
C ARG A 141 -10.48 7.78 -6.02
N LEU A 142 -9.54 8.64 -6.38
CA LEU A 142 -8.92 9.59 -5.44
C LEU A 142 -9.92 10.60 -4.85
N THR A 143 -11.06 10.83 -5.50
CA THR A 143 -12.15 11.67 -4.96
C THR A 143 -13.13 10.91 -4.07
N SER A 144 -13.01 9.59 -3.95
CA SER A 144 -13.89 8.75 -3.12
C SER A 144 -13.71 9.06 -1.63
N ARG A 145 -14.79 9.00 -0.86
CA ARG A 145 -14.79 9.11 0.61
C ARG A 145 -14.45 7.81 1.35
N ARG A 146 -14.26 6.70 0.63
CA ARG A 146 -13.96 5.39 1.23
C ARG A 146 -12.53 5.36 1.75
N PHE A 147 -12.31 4.73 2.89
CA PHE A 147 -10.98 4.52 3.44
C PHE A 147 -10.14 3.59 2.56
N VAL A 148 -10.70 2.45 2.11
CA VAL A 148 -10.03 1.48 1.24
C VAL A 148 -10.44 1.72 -0.22
N LEU A 149 -9.46 1.93 -1.08
CA LEU A 149 -9.61 2.19 -2.50
C LEU A 149 -8.96 1.07 -3.33
N CYS A 150 -9.75 0.46 -4.20
CA CYS A 150 -9.33 -0.58 -5.14
C CYS A 150 -9.58 -0.10 -6.58
N HIS A 151 -8.76 -0.53 -7.53
CA HIS A 151 -8.89 -0.10 -8.94
C HIS A 151 -10.19 -0.59 -9.60
N SER A 152 -10.73 -1.73 -9.15
CA SER A 152 -11.93 -2.37 -9.72
C SER A 152 -12.86 -2.93 -8.63
N LEU A 153 -14.09 -3.28 -9.01
CA LEU A 153 -15.05 -3.93 -8.12
C LEU A 153 -14.57 -5.34 -7.73
N LEU A 154 -14.04 -6.09 -8.69
CA LEU A 154 -13.49 -7.44 -8.43
C LEU A 154 -12.37 -7.38 -7.39
N GLN A 155 -11.43 -6.47 -7.56
CA GLN A 155 -10.34 -6.26 -6.58
C GLN A 155 -10.88 -5.90 -5.20
N ARG A 156 -11.94 -5.12 -5.13
CA ARG A 156 -12.57 -4.76 -3.87
C ARG A 156 -13.17 -5.99 -3.17
N VAL A 157 -13.87 -6.86 -3.91
CA VAL A 157 -14.41 -8.12 -3.34
C VAL A 157 -13.28 -9.03 -2.85
N GLN A 158 -12.22 -9.18 -3.63
CA GLN A 158 -11.03 -9.94 -3.23
C GLN A 158 -10.39 -9.37 -1.96
N THR A 159 -10.25 -8.05 -1.87
CA THR A 159 -9.71 -7.37 -0.68
C THR A 159 -10.58 -7.61 0.54
N GLN A 160 -11.91 -7.57 0.41
CA GLN A 160 -12.81 -7.90 1.52
C GLN A 160 -12.67 -9.36 1.97
N ALA A 161 -12.52 -10.31 1.03
CA ALA A 161 -12.24 -11.70 1.36
C ALA A 161 -10.93 -11.87 2.13
N CYS A 162 -9.88 -11.08 1.79
CA CYS A 162 -8.63 -11.07 2.53
C CYS A 162 -8.82 -10.59 3.98
N TYR A 163 -9.63 -9.56 4.22
CA TYR A 163 -9.93 -9.10 5.59
C TYR A 163 -10.72 -10.13 6.40
N LEU A 164 -11.69 -10.81 5.78
CA LEU A 164 -12.53 -11.79 6.46
C LEU A 164 -11.80 -13.11 6.75
N PHE A 165 -10.91 -13.53 5.85
CA PHE A 165 -10.23 -14.83 5.92
C PHE A 165 -8.72 -14.73 5.69
N PRO A 166 -7.97 -13.94 6.49
CA PRO A 166 -6.59 -13.58 6.15
C PRO A 166 -5.69 -14.79 5.94
N LEU A 167 -5.64 -15.74 6.86
CA LEU A 167 -4.76 -16.91 6.75
C LEU A 167 -5.19 -17.89 5.65
N ARG A 168 -6.50 -18.03 5.40
CA ARG A 168 -6.99 -18.89 4.31
C ARG A 168 -6.57 -18.30 2.95
N MET A 169 -6.76 -17.00 2.78
CA MET A 169 -6.36 -16.29 1.56
C MET A 169 -4.83 -16.27 1.40
N GLY A 170 -4.08 -16.05 2.46
CA GLY A 170 -2.62 -16.12 2.44
C GLY A 170 -2.09 -17.48 2.02
N ARG A 171 -2.65 -18.58 2.57
CA ARG A 171 -2.31 -19.95 2.16
C ARG A 171 -2.67 -20.23 0.70
N LEU A 172 -3.83 -19.75 0.23
CA LEU A 172 -4.25 -19.89 -1.16
C LEU A 172 -3.26 -19.17 -2.09
N LEU A 173 -2.95 -17.92 -1.83
CA LEU A 173 -2.03 -17.11 -2.62
C LEU A 173 -0.62 -17.74 -2.65
N THR A 174 -0.10 -18.16 -1.51
CA THR A 174 1.22 -18.83 -1.43
C THR A 174 1.23 -20.13 -2.23
N ARG A 175 0.16 -20.95 -2.15
CA ARG A 175 0.07 -22.20 -2.94
C ARG A 175 -0.05 -21.96 -4.44
N MET A 176 -0.79 -20.94 -4.85
CA MET A 176 -0.91 -20.58 -6.27
C MET A 176 0.44 -20.15 -6.85
N THR A 177 1.20 -19.33 -6.14
CA THR A 177 2.53 -18.88 -6.58
C THR A 177 3.56 -20.02 -6.57
N ALA A 178 3.53 -20.91 -5.58
CA ALA A 178 4.42 -22.09 -5.55
C ALA A 178 4.17 -23.04 -6.74
N ARG A 179 2.92 -23.21 -7.18
CA ARG A 179 2.58 -24.01 -8.38
C ARG A 179 3.11 -23.39 -9.68
N CYS A 180 3.30 -22.08 -9.71
CA CYS A 180 3.86 -21.37 -10.87
C CYS A 180 5.39 -21.53 -10.96
N ASN A 181 6.06 -21.97 -9.89
CA ASN A 181 7.50 -22.25 -9.88
C ASN A 181 7.80 -23.59 -9.17
N PRO A 182 7.68 -24.72 -9.86
CA PRO A 182 7.91 -26.05 -9.27
C PRO A 182 9.37 -26.33 -8.86
N ARG A 183 10.29 -25.37 -9.05
CA ARG A 183 11.72 -25.48 -8.70
C ARG A 183 12.16 -24.60 -7.53
N ALA A 184 11.22 -24.06 -6.74
CA ALA A 184 11.52 -23.28 -5.53
C ALA A 184 11.36 -24.15 -4.27
#